data_051e15c663c92ced2a8309d9b2343cc2
#
_entry.id   051e15c663c92ced2a8309d9b2343cc2
#
_cell.length_a   1.000
_cell.length_b   1.000
_cell.length_c   1.000
_cell.angle_alpha   90.00
_cell.angle_beta   90.00
_cell.angle_gamma   90.00
#
_symmetry.space_group_name_H-M   'P 1'
#
loop_
_entity.id
_entity.type
_entity.pdbx_description
1 polymer ?
#
loop_
_entity_poly.entity_id
_entity_poly.type
_entity_poly.pdbx_seq_one_letter_code
_entity_poly.pdbx_strand_id
1 'polypeptide(L)'
;MSALLEVTRLEAAYGASQVLFGVSFAVQPGEVATLLGRNGMGKTTTVRSILGLTPALRGSVRFRGERIDHLTPDRIARMGLALVPEGRQIFPNLSVRENLLAFAANRNTSSDPWTLESVFDLFPRLAERVRHMGNQLSGGEQQMLAIGRAL
;
A
#
# COMPACT_ATOMS: atom_id res chain seq x y z
N MET A 1 -14.26 -12.18 15.64
CA MET A 1 -13.32 -11.05 15.48
C MET A 1 -13.70 -10.34 14.18
N SER A 2 -13.73 -9.02 14.15
CA SER A 2 -14.02 -8.27 12.92
C SER A 2 -12.81 -8.32 11.98
N ALA A 3 -13.06 -8.44 10.67
CA ALA A 3 -12.01 -8.39 9.67
C ALA A 3 -11.24 -7.06 9.73
N LEU A 4 -9.94 -7.09 9.44
CA LEU A 4 -9.11 -5.89 9.31
C LEU A 4 -9.50 -5.09 8.08
N LEU A 5 -9.68 -5.79 6.95
CA LEU A 5 -10.16 -5.25 5.68
C LEU A 5 -11.34 -6.10 5.20
N GLU A 6 -12.43 -5.46 4.83
CA GLU A 6 -13.60 -6.12 4.26
C GLU A 6 -14.00 -5.41 2.97
N VAL A 7 -14.11 -6.18 1.90
CA VAL A 7 -14.55 -5.72 0.57
C VAL A 7 -15.82 -6.47 0.23
N THR A 8 -16.92 -5.74 -0.04
CA THR A 8 -18.22 -6.33 -0.30
C THR A 8 -18.77 -5.84 -1.63
N ARG A 9 -18.96 -6.76 -2.57
CA ARG A 9 -19.54 -6.53 -3.91
C ARG A 9 -18.98 -5.29 -4.60
N LEU A 10 -17.66 -5.12 -4.55
CA LEU A 10 -16.98 -3.96 -5.12
C LEU A 10 -17.07 -3.99 -6.65
N GLU A 11 -17.63 -2.94 -7.23
CA GLU A 11 -17.69 -2.69 -8.66
C GLU A 11 -16.90 -1.42 -8.99
N ALA A 12 -16.14 -1.44 -10.08
CA ALA A 12 -15.39 -0.27 -10.55
C ALA A 12 -15.25 -0.29 -12.08
N ALA A 13 -15.09 0.92 -12.66
CA ALA A 13 -14.93 1.10 -14.09
C ALA A 13 -13.93 2.20 -14.41
N TYR A 14 -13.38 2.18 -15.59
CA TYR A 14 -12.64 3.28 -16.22
C TYR A 14 -13.49 3.84 -17.36
N GLY A 15 -14.07 5.03 -17.15
CA GLY A 15 -15.05 5.58 -18.07
C GLY A 15 -16.25 4.62 -18.25
N ALA A 16 -16.55 4.23 -19.48
CA ALA A 16 -17.64 3.29 -19.79
C ALA A 16 -17.27 1.81 -19.63
N SER A 17 -16.00 1.48 -19.38
CA SER A 17 -15.51 0.10 -19.30
C SER A 17 -15.50 -0.39 -17.86
N GLN A 18 -16.49 -1.22 -17.49
CA GLN A 18 -16.51 -1.86 -16.19
C GLN A 18 -15.42 -2.93 -16.10
N VAL A 19 -14.68 -2.97 -14.98
CA VAL A 19 -13.56 -3.87 -14.74
C VAL A 19 -13.80 -4.77 -13.53
N LEU A 20 -14.45 -4.27 -12.50
CA LEU A 20 -14.83 -5.05 -11.31
C LEU A 20 -16.35 -5.30 -11.31
N PHE A 21 -16.75 -6.55 -11.12
CA PHE A 21 -18.12 -7.03 -11.24
C PHE A 21 -18.60 -7.66 -9.91
N GLY A 22 -18.39 -6.97 -8.79
CA GLY A 22 -18.87 -7.42 -7.50
C GLY A 22 -17.86 -8.27 -6.71
N VAL A 23 -16.60 -7.83 -6.66
CA VAL A 23 -15.53 -8.50 -5.89
C VAL A 23 -15.82 -8.44 -4.39
N SER A 24 -15.71 -9.58 -3.70
CA SER A 24 -15.91 -9.68 -2.25
C SER A 24 -14.84 -10.56 -1.61
N PHE A 25 -14.22 -10.08 -0.54
CA PHE A 25 -13.30 -10.83 0.30
C PHE A 25 -13.07 -10.10 1.62
N ALA A 26 -12.45 -10.77 2.57
CA ALA A 26 -12.03 -10.19 3.83
C ALA A 26 -10.60 -10.63 4.17
N VAL A 27 -9.87 -9.78 4.89
CA VAL A 27 -8.52 -10.07 5.40
C VAL A 27 -8.53 -9.84 6.91
N GLN A 28 -8.05 -10.84 7.66
CA GLN A 28 -7.97 -10.77 9.11
C GLN A 28 -6.67 -10.09 9.57
N PRO A 29 -6.59 -9.59 10.80
CA PRO A 29 -5.32 -9.15 11.38
C PRO A 29 -4.27 -10.28 11.33
N GLY A 30 -3.04 -9.94 10.88
CA GLY A 30 -1.95 -10.90 10.75
C GLY A 30 -2.05 -11.86 9.55
N GLU A 31 -3.06 -11.71 8.69
CA GLU A 31 -3.26 -12.55 7.51
C GLU A 31 -2.57 -11.95 6.27
N VAL A 32 -2.09 -12.83 5.40
CA VAL A 32 -1.63 -12.50 4.05
C VAL A 32 -2.63 -13.01 3.04
N ALA A 33 -3.20 -12.12 2.24
CA ALA A 33 -4.13 -12.45 1.16
C ALA A 33 -3.49 -12.25 -0.21
N THR A 34 -3.70 -13.17 -1.14
CA THR A 34 -3.19 -13.09 -2.51
C THR A 34 -4.33 -12.98 -3.51
N LEU A 35 -4.28 -11.97 -4.38
CA LEU A 35 -5.17 -11.83 -5.52
C LEU A 35 -4.58 -12.56 -6.73
N LEU A 36 -5.16 -13.67 -7.12
CA LEU A 36 -4.76 -14.47 -8.28
C LEU A 36 -5.68 -14.20 -9.47
N GLY A 37 -5.11 -14.24 -10.68
CA GLY A 37 -5.86 -14.06 -11.92
C GLY A 37 -4.97 -13.64 -13.07
N ARG A 38 -5.49 -13.81 -14.29
CA ARG A 38 -4.80 -13.40 -15.54
C ARG A 38 -4.64 -11.87 -15.59
N ASN A 39 -3.74 -11.40 -16.45
CA ASN A 39 -3.60 -9.97 -16.69
C ASN A 39 -4.91 -9.39 -17.26
N GLY A 40 -5.26 -8.18 -16.81
CA GLY A 40 -6.53 -7.54 -17.20
C GLY A 40 -7.76 -7.95 -16.35
N MET A 41 -7.64 -8.90 -15.42
CA MET A 41 -8.75 -9.36 -14.57
C MET A 41 -9.05 -8.48 -13.34
N GLY A 42 -8.59 -7.25 -13.32
CA GLY A 42 -8.97 -6.27 -12.29
C GLY A 42 -8.18 -6.33 -10.98
N LYS A 43 -7.09 -7.11 -10.86
CA LYS A 43 -6.27 -7.18 -9.63
C LYS A 43 -5.78 -5.80 -9.18
N THR A 44 -5.10 -5.08 -10.07
CA THR A 44 -4.61 -3.72 -9.81
C THR A 44 -5.75 -2.75 -9.55
N THR A 45 -6.87 -2.88 -10.28
CA THR A 45 -8.07 -2.07 -10.07
C THR A 45 -8.69 -2.31 -8.69
N THR A 46 -8.73 -3.55 -8.22
CA THR A 46 -9.20 -3.89 -6.87
C THR A 46 -8.37 -3.17 -5.81
N VAL A 47 -7.04 -3.29 -5.88
CA VAL A 47 -6.13 -2.60 -4.95
C VAL A 47 -6.31 -1.08 -5.02
N ARG A 48 -6.38 -0.52 -6.23
CA ARG A 48 -6.58 0.93 -6.42
C ARG A 48 -7.92 1.41 -5.88
N SER A 49 -8.99 0.62 -6.02
CA SER A 49 -10.31 1.00 -5.50
C SER A 49 -10.36 0.94 -3.97
N ILE A 50 -9.69 -0.02 -3.34
CA ILE A 50 -9.54 -0.08 -1.88
C ILE A 50 -8.86 1.18 -1.34
N LEU A 51 -7.86 1.69 -2.06
CA LEU A 51 -7.09 2.87 -1.68
C LEU A 51 -7.72 4.21 -2.14
N GLY A 52 -8.93 4.17 -2.71
CA GLY A 52 -9.61 5.37 -3.20
C GLY A 52 -8.98 6.00 -4.46
N LEU A 53 -8.01 5.33 -5.10
CA LEU A 53 -7.35 5.79 -6.34
C LEU A 53 -8.21 5.56 -7.59
N THR A 54 -9.16 4.64 -7.52
CA THR A 54 -10.19 4.40 -8.54
C THR A 54 -11.53 4.38 -7.82
N PRO A 55 -12.48 5.28 -8.15
CA PRO A 55 -13.76 5.33 -7.48
C PRO A 55 -14.54 4.01 -7.60
N ALA A 56 -15.14 3.57 -6.52
CA ALA A 56 -16.11 2.48 -6.54
C ALA A 56 -17.43 2.95 -7.18
N LEU A 57 -17.98 2.16 -8.09
CA LEU A 57 -19.31 2.38 -8.64
C LEU A 57 -20.38 1.87 -7.67
N ARG A 58 -20.13 0.70 -7.10
CA ARG A 58 -21.00 0.01 -6.13
C ARG A 58 -20.18 -0.83 -5.16
N GLY A 59 -20.85 -1.28 -4.11
CA GLY A 59 -20.25 -2.07 -3.06
C GLY A 59 -19.75 -1.22 -1.90
N SER A 60 -18.92 -1.80 -1.07
CA SER A 60 -18.31 -1.10 0.06
C SER A 60 -16.95 -1.67 0.40
N VAL A 61 -16.09 -0.81 0.96
CA VAL A 61 -14.80 -1.19 1.54
C VAL A 61 -14.78 -0.70 2.98
N ARG A 62 -14.45 -1.60 3.91
CA ARG A 62 -14.26 -1.28 5.33
C ARG A 62 -12.85 -1.62 5.77
N PHE A 63 -12.26 -0.74 6.54
CA PHE A 63 -10.96 -0.95 7.18
C PHE A 63 -11.11 -0.73 8.69
N ARG A 64 -10.74 -1.72 9.49
CA ARG A 64 -10.95 -1.72 10.95
C ARG A 64 -12.41 -1.42 11.35
N GLY A 65 -13.37 -1.91 10.54
CA GLY A 65 -14.81 -1.67 10.74
C GLY A 65 -15.32 -0.34 10.19
N GLU A 66 -14.47 0.62 9.88
CA GLU A 66 -14.83 1.91 9.31
C GLU A 66 -14.98 1.85 7.78
N ARG A 67 -16.03 2.44 7.24
CA ARG A 67 -16.28 2.49 5.79
C ARG A 67 -15.37 3.54 5.15
N ILE A 68 -14.58 3.14 4.13
CA ILE A 68 -13.54 3.96 3.52
C ILE A 68 -13.73 4.24 2.02
N ASP A 69 -14.65 3.59 1.35
CA ASP A 69 -14.86 3.72 -0.12
C ASP A 69 -15.30 5.12 -0.59
N HIS A 70 -15.69 5.98 0.33
CA HIS A 70 -16.05 7.39 0.08
C HIS A 70 -14.93 8.37 0.48
N LEU A 71 -13.85 7.89 1.06
CA LEU A 71 -12.74 8.72 1.52
C LEU A 71 -11.73 8.99 0.40
N THR A 72 -11.00 10.09 0.52
CA THR A 72 -9.88 10.41 -0.37
C THR A 72 -8.66 9.56 -0.06
N PRO A 73 -7.78 9.28 -1.05
CA PRO A 73 -6.59 8.45 -0.85
C PRO A 73 -5.70 8.89 0.31
N ASP A 74 -5.56 10.20 0.53
CA ASP A 74 -4.76 10.76 1.63
C ASP A 74 -5.37 10.42 3.01
N ARG A 75 -6.70 10.43 3.13
CA ARG A 75 -7.39 10.03 4.36
C ARG A 75 -7.22 8.54 4.62
N ILE A 76 -7.38 7.70 3.59
CA ILE A 76 -7.18 6.25 3.69
C ILE A 76 -5.73 5.94 4.10
N ALA A 77 -4.75 6.61 3.51
CA ALA A 77 -3.35 6.45 3.88
C ALA A 77 -3.07 6.84 5.34
N ARG A 78 -3.72 7.90 5.85
CA ARG A 78 -3.61 8.30 7.26
C ARG A 78 -4.21 7.31 8.24
N MET A 79 -5.12 6.44 7.79
CA MET A 79 -5.67 5.35 8.60
C MET A 79 -4.70 4.16 8.73
N GLY A 80 -3.57 4.18 8.01
CA GLY A 80 -2.54 3.14 8.05
C GLY A 80 -2.64 2.11 6.91
N LEU A 81 -3.35 2.43 5.83
CA LEU A 81 -3.32 1.65 4.60
C LEU A 81 -2.23 2.21 3.67
N ALA A 82 -1.19 1.42 3.40
CA ALA A 82 -0.11 1.81 2.51
C ALA A 82 -0.10 0.97 1.22
N LEU A 83 0.45 1.55 0.16
CA LEU A 83 0.64 0.91 -1.13
C LEU A 83 2.13 0.85 -1.47
N VAL A 84 2.59 -0.34 -1.85
CA VAL A 84 3.85 -0.49 -2.58
C VAL A 84 3.50 -0.54 -4.07
N PRO A 85 3.75 0.53 -4.83
CA PRO A 85 3.29 0.62 -6.21
C PRO A 85 4.11 -0.27 -7.16
N GLU A 86 3.49 -0.65 -8.27
CA GLU A 86 4.23 -1.20 -9.41
C GLU A 86 5.28 -0.19 -9.89
N GLY A 87 6.46 -0.68 -10.28
CA GLY A 87 7.56 0.18 -10.71
C GLY A 87 8.30 0.89 -9.56
N ARG A 88 8.07 0.45 -8.30
CA ARG A 88 8.78 0.89 -7.08
C ARG A 88 8.56 2.36 -6.71
N GLN A 89 8.61 3.29 -7.65
CA GLN A 89 8.36 4.74 -7.53
C GLN A 89 9.10 5.39 -6.35
N ILE A 90 10.38 5.02 -6.17
CA ILE A 90 11.27 5.68 -5.22
C ILE A 90 11.74 7.04 -5.79
N PHE A 91 12.22 7.93 -4.93
CA PHE A 91 12.84 9.17 -5.36
C PHE A 91 14.30 8.90 -5.76
N PRO A 92 14.63 8.97 -7.06
CA PRO A 92 15.97 8.62 -7.54
C PRO A 92 17.07 9.58 -7.05
N ASN A 93 16.70 10.83 -6.78
CA ASN A 93 17.61 11.91 -6.37
C ASN A 93 17.70 12.10 -4.85
N LEU A 94 17.04 11.25 -4.07
CA LEU A 94 17.16 11.20 -2.62
C LEU A 94 17.95 9.96 -2.22
N SER A 95 18.72 10.07 -1.13
CA SER A 95 19.38 8.93 -0.51
C SER A 95 18.36 7.94 0.05
N VAL A 96 18.81 6.72 0.36
CA VAL A 96 17.99 5.71 1.06
C VAL A 96 17.36 6.32 2.33
N ARG A 97 18.19 6.98 3.16
CA ARG A 97 17.72 7.62 4.40
C ARG A 97 16.66 8.68 4.13
N GLU A 98 16.88 9.56 3.18
CA GLU A 98 15.93 10.64 2.83
C GLU A 98 14.65 10.08 2.24
N ASN A 99 14.71 9.03 1.40
CA ASN A 99 13.53 8.34 0.89
C ASN A 99 12.65 7.79 2.04
N LEU A 100 13.26 7.16 3.05
CA LEU A 100 12.53 6.62 4.19
C LEU A 100 11.94 7.75 5.05
N LEU A 101 12.72 8.77 5.38
CA LEU A 101 12.29 9.88 6.23
C LEU A 101 11.19 10.74 5.58
N ALA A 102 11.17 10.87 4.26
CA ALA A 102 10.16 11.65 3.55
C ALA A 102 8.72 11.15 3.78
N PHE A 103 8.55 9.88 4.16
CA PHE A 103 7.26 9.25 4.41
C PHE A 103 7.06 8.82 5.87
N ALA A 104 8.11 8.90 6.69
CA ALA A 104 8.05 8.50 8.09
C ALA A 104 7.03 9.35 8.86
N ALA A 105 6.04 8.69 9.43
CA ALA A 105 5.07 9.34 10.32
C ALA A 105 4.37 8.30 11.20
N ASN A 106 4.39 8.50 12.50
CA ASN A 106 3.56 7.71 13.43
C ASN A 106 2.11 8.20 13.40
N ARG A 107 1.39 7.88 12.32
CA ARG A 107 0.01 8.36 12.11
C ARG A 107 -1.02 7.68 13.00
N ASN A 108 -0.71 6.49 13.49
CA ASN A 108 -1.61 5.70 14.33
C ASN A 108 -1.31 5.85 15.83
N THR A 109 -0.41 6.76 16.23
CA THR A 109 0.03 6.92 17.63
C THR A 109 0.39 5.57 18.27
N SER A 110 1.00 4.67 17.50
CA SER A 110 1.45 3.39 17.98
C SER A 110 2.49 3.57 19.08
N SER A 111 2.42 2.77 20.13
CA SER A 111 3.45 2.70 21.18
C SER A 111 4.75 2.06 20.65
N ASP A 112 4.67 1.32 19.54
CA ASP A 112 5.78 0.66 18.87
C ASP A 112 5.75 1.02 17.37
N PRO A 113 6.15 2.25 16.99
CA PRO A 113 6.16 2.68 15.59
C PRO A 113 7.37 2.12 14.85
N TRP A 114 7.22 1.95 13.55
CA TRP A 114 8.36 1.68 12.68
C TRP A 114 9.36 2.84 12.73
N THR A 115 10.62 2.52 12.99
CA THR A 115 11.74 3.46 13.01
C THR A 115 12.70 3.16 11.87
N LEU A 116 13.64 4.08 11.59
CA LEU A 116 14.72 3.79 10.63
C LEU A 116 15.51 2.54 11.01
N GLU A 117 15.79 2.36 12.30
CA GLU A 117 16.51 1.22 12.83
C GLU A 117 15.74 -0.07 12.55
N SER A 118 14.45 -0.12 12.86
CA SER A 118 13.63 -1.32 12.61
C SER A 118 13.49 -1.64 11.12
N VAL A 119 13.46 -0.63 10.25
CA VAL A 119 13.49 -0.83 8.79
C VAL A 119 14.85 -1.39 8.34
N PHE A 120 15.96 -0.91 8.91
CA PHE A 120 17.30 -1.41 8.59
C PHE A 120 17.55 -2.81 9.16
N ASP A 121 16.98 -3.16 10.30
CA ASP A 121 17.00 -4.52 10.85
C ASP A 121 16.25 -5.49 9.92
N LEU A 122 15.11 -5.06 9.37
CA LEU A 122 14.35 -5.86 8.40
C LEU A 122 15.07 -5.95 7.03
N PHE A 123 15.75 -4.88 6.62
CA PHE A 123 16.46 -4.77 5.34
C PHE A 123 17.92 -4.35 5.53
N PRO A 124 18.82 -5.23 6.03
CA PRO A 124 20.24 -4.88 6.29
C PRO A 124 20.97 -4.30 5.08
N ARG A 125 20.59 -4.71 3.86
CA ARG A 125 21.14 -4.16 2.62
C ARG A 125 20.86 -2.67 2.45
N LEU A 126 19.75 -2.16 2.95
CA LEU A 126 19.47 -0.72 2.92
C LEU A 126 20.36 0.04 3.92
N ALA A 127 20.67 -0.56 5.06
CA ALA A 127 21.62 0.02 6.03
C ALA A 127 23.01 0.21 5.43
N GLU A 128 23.53 -0.79 4.69
CA GLU A 128 24.80 -0.71 3.97
C GLU A 128 24.78 0.42 2.91
N ARG A 129 23.63 0.77 2.38
CA ARG A 129 23.41 1.74 1.31
C ARG A 129 22.77 3.05 1.78
N VAL A 130 22.75 3.32 3.08
CA VAL A 130 22.01 4.43 3.71
C VAL A 130 22.24 5.80 3.03
N ARG A 131 23.45 6.04 2.52
CA ARG A 131 23.85 7.30 1.85
C ARG A 131 23.76 7.26 0.32
N HIS A 132 23.51 6.07 -0.27
CA HIS A 132 23.40 5.95 -1.72
C HIS A 132 22.08 6.57 -2.20
N MET A 133 22.11 7.21 -3.36
CA MET A 133 20.93 7.75 -4.02
C MET A 133 20.05 6.62 -4.57
N GLY A 134 18.74 6.84 -4.68
CA GLY A 134 17.80 5.86 -5.18
C GLY A 134 18.17 5.29 -6.57
N ASN A 135 18.73 6.12 -7.45
CA ASN A 135 19.18 5.70 -8.78
C ASN A 135 20.47 4.84 -8.78
N GLN A 136 21.18 4.77 -7.67
CA GLN A 136 22.39 3.95 -7.51
C GLN A 136 22.07 2.56 -6.95
N LEU A 137 20.82 2.31 -6.58
CA LEU A 137 20.38 1.04 -6.02
C LEU A 137 20.06 0.03 -7.12
N SER A 138 20.36 -1.24 -6.84
CA SER A 138 19.88 -2.37 -7.65
C SER A 138 18.35 -2.45 -7.62
N GLY A 139 17.76 -3.19 -8.58
CA GLY A 139 16.31 -3.37 -8.62
C GLY A 139 15.72 -3.99 -7.35
N GLY A 140 16.42 -4.92 -6.71
CA GLY A 140 16.01 -5.51 -5.44
C GLY A 140 16.09 -4.53 -4.28
N GLU A 141 17.17 -3.74 -4.19
CA GLU A 141 17.32 -2.70 -3.16
C GLU A 141 16.27 -1.59 -3.30
N GLN A 142 15.93 -1.20 -4.54
CA GLN A 142 14.83 -0.27 -4.80
C GLN A 142 13.48 -0.83 -4.35
N GLN A 143 13.25 -2.13 -4.51
CA GLN A 143 12.02 -2.78 -4.04
C GLN A 143 11.96 -2.82 -2.51
N MET A 144 13.07 -3.16 -1.84
CA MET A 144 13.17 -3.09 -0.38
C MET A 144 12.90 -1.67 0.13
N LEU A 145 13.46 -0.65 -0.55
CA LEU A 145 13.24 0.75 -0.20
C LEU A 145 11.76 1.16 -0.38
N ALA A 146 11.11 0.71 -1.46
CA ALA A 146 9.69 0.97 -1.69
C ALA A 146 8.80 0.33 -0.61
N ILE A 147 9.16 -0.87 -0.13
CA ILE A 147 8.47 -1.53 0.99
C ILE A 147 8.74 -0.76 2.30
N GLY A 148 10.00 -0.43 2.59
CA GLY A 148 10.38 0.32 3.79
C GLY A 148 9.69 1.67 3.92
N ARG A 149 9.34 2.32 2.80
CA ARG A 149 8.56 3.56 2.76
C ARG A 149 7.08 3.37 3.10
N ALA A 150 6.58 2.15 3.01
CA ALA A 150 5.19 1.82 3.29
C ALA A 150 4.95 1.38 4.75
N LEU A 151 6.03 1.09 5.49
CA LEU A 151 6.02 0.76 6.91
C LEU A 151 5.97 2.04 7.76
#